data_f06a5c2b6e493dae84c7e1e5c3f6a1c7
#
_entry.id   f06a5c2b6e493dae84c7e1e5c3f6a1c7
#
_cell.length_a   1.000
_cell.length_b   1.000
_cell.length_c   1.000
_cell.angle_alpha   90.00
_cell.angle_beta   90.00
_cell.angle_gamma   90.00
#
_symmetry.space_group_name_H-M   'P 1'
#
loop_
_entity.id
_entity.type
_entity.pdbx_description
1 polymer ?
#
loop_
_entity_poly.entity_id
_entity_poly.type
_entity_poly.pdbx_seq_one_letter_code
_entity_poly.pdbx_strand_id
1 'polypeptide(L)'
;MKKIVVFTGAGVSADSGLATFRDSDGLWANYRIEDVCTPEALRDNRAQVVDFYNMRRREMLGKEPNAGHRAIAGLEKCFDVEVITQNVDNLHERAGSSRVTHLHGELTKLRSSRDPELIVPIDGWEQRLDATAPDGSLLRPHIVFFGEAVPMFERAAEIAGTADLMV
;
A
#
# COMPACT_ATOMS: atom_id res chain seq x y z
N MET A 1 -9.78 4.13 -26.95
CA MET A 1 -9.17 2.83 -26.56
C MET A 1 -10.13 2.15 -25.59
N LYS A 2 -10.18 0.81 -25.59
CA LYS A 2 -10.93 0.08 -24.56
C LYS A 2 -10.28 0.25 -23.20
N LYS A 3 -11.12 0.37 -22.17
CA LYS A 3 -10.67 0.53 -20.80
C LYS A 3 -10.54 -0.82 -20.10
N ILE A 4 -9.35 -1.09 -19.59
CA ILE A 4 -9.06 -2.27 -18.78
C ILE A 4 -8.80 -1.83 -17.34
N VAL A 5 -9.52 -2.43 -16.41
CA VAL A 5 -9.22 -2.28 -14.98
C VAL A 5 -8.60 -3.56 -14.47
N VAL A 6 -7.40 -3.45 -13.90
CA VAL A 6 -6.66 -4.58 -13.33
C VAL A 6 -6.74 -4.49 -11.81
N PHE A 7 -7.33 -5.52 -11.18
CA PHE A 7 -7.44 -5.61 -9.72
C PHE A 7 -6.40 -6.56 -9.18
N THR A 8 -5.52 -6.08 -8.30
CA THR A 8 -4.40 -6.89 -7.77
C THR A 8 -4.41 -6.97 -6.25
N GLY A 9 -3.82 -8.04 -5.75
CA GLY A 9 -3.54 -8.28 -4.34
C GLY A 9 -2.10 -8.74 -4.12
N ALA A 10 -1.78 -9.19 -2.92
CA ALA A 10 -0.41 -9.55 -2.52
C ALA A 10 0.27 -10.59 -3.41
N GLY A 11 -0.51 -11.44 -4.07
CA GLY A 11 0.01 -12.46 -4.98
C GLY A 11 0.81 -11.90 -6.14
N VAL A 12 0.47 -10.73 -6.69
CA VAL A 12 1.23 -10.13 -7.80
C VAL A 12 2.66 -9.74 -7.37
N SER A 13 2.88 -9.42 -6.10
CA SER A 13 4.18 -9.02 -5.55
C SER A 13 4.97 -10.18 -4.93
N ALA A 14 4.40 -11.39 -4.86
CA ALA A 14 5.06 -12.56 -4.28
C ALA A 14 6.34 -12.93 -5.03
N ASP A 15 6.30 -12.94 -6.37
CA ASP A 15 7.48 -13.23 -7.21
C ASP A 15 8.56 -12.14 -7.13
N SER A 16 8.25 -10.97 -6.60
CA SER A 16 9.23 -9.93 -6.26
C SER A 16 9.90 -10.19 -4.90
N GLY A 17 9.44 -11.17 -4.14
CA GLY A 17 9.95 -11.52 -2.82
C GLY A 17 9.31 -10.75 -1.67
N LEU A 18 8.14 -10.14 -1.88
CA LEU A 18 7.34 -9.58 -0.79
C LEU A 18 6.41 -10.64 -0.20
N ALA A 19 6.44 -10.79 1.12
CA ALA A 19 5.61 -11.75 1.83
C ALA A 19 4.12 -11.43 1.69
N THR A 20 3.31 -12.45 1.45
CA THR A 20 1.85 -12.37 1.53
C THR A 20 1.38 -12.70 2.94
N PHE A 21 0.13 -12.36 3.29
CA PHE A 21 -0.47 -12.73 4.58
C PHE A 21 -0.57 -14.25 4.81
N ARG A 22 -0.47 -15.05 3.74
CA ARG A 22 -0.57 -16.52 3.80
C ARG A 22 0.78 -17.20 3.91
N ASP A 23 1.87 -16.46 3.77
CA ASP A 23 3.21 -17.04 3.84
C ASP A 23 3.56 -17.37 5.29
N SER A 24 3.63 -18.67 5.59
CA SER A 24 3.96 -19.17 6.93
C SER A 24 5.39 -18.86 7.37
N ASP A 25 6.29 -18.57 6.43
CA ASP A 25 7.73 -18.37 6.65
C ASP A 25 8.17 -16.90 6.49
N GLY A 26 7.22 -15.97 6.32
CA GLY A 26 7.52 -14.56 6.08
C GLY A 26 7.45 -13.70 7.34
N LEU A 27 7.47 -12.38 7.11
CA LEU A 27 7.34 -11.34 8.12
C LEU A 27 6.14 -11.56 9.06
N TRP A 28 5.02 -12.05 8.51
CA TRP A 28 3.78 -12.31 9.24
C TRP A 28 3.84 -13.53 10.17
N ALA A 29 4.85 -14.40 10.05
CA ALA A 29 5.05 -15.51 10.99
C ALA A 29 5.42 -15.03 12.39
N ASN A 30 6.04 -13.85 12.51
CA ASN A 30 6.55 -13.29 13.76
C ASN A 30 5.66 -12.20 14.36
N TYR A 31 4.59 -11.79 13.68
CA TYR A 31 3.72 -10.70 14.11
C TYR A 31 2.26 -11.09 14.01
N ARG A 32 1.49 -10.78 15.04
CA ARG A 32 0.04 -10.87 15.01
C ARG A 32 -0.54 -9.59 14.43
N ILE A 33 -1.59 -9.72 13.61
CA ILE A 33 -2.28 -8.56 13.02
C ILE A 33 -2.73 -7.59 14.11
N GLU A 34 -3.25 -8.10 15.21
CA GLU A 34 -3.74 -7.31 16.35
C GLU A 34 -2.65 -6.45 17.00
N ASP A 35 -1.38 -6.86 16.88
CA ASP A 35 -0.25 -6.19 17.53
C ASP A 35 0.39 -5.09 16.65
N VAL A 36 0.11 -5.08 15.32
CA VAL A 36 0.81 -4.18 14.39
C VAL A 36 -0.09 -3.49 13.36
N CYS A 37 -1.31 -3.96 13.16
CA CYS A 37 -2.20 -3.50 12.07
C CYS A 37 -3.56 -3.04 12.55
N THR A 38 -3.68 -2.52 13.77
CA THR A 38 -4.92 -1.99 14.35
C THR A 38 -4.72 -0.60 14.95
N PRO A 39 -5.78 0.23 15.01
CA PRO A 39 -5.71 1.52 15.71
C PRO A 39 -5.33 1.36 17.19
N GLU A 40 -5.80 0.29 17.83
CA GLU A 40 -5.50 -0.03 19.22
C GLU A 40 -4.01 -0.31 19.41
N ALA A 41 -3.38 -1.09 18.51
CA ALA A 41 -1.94 -1.35 18.56
C ALA A 41 -1.13 -0.05 18.42
N LEU A 42 -1.53 0.84 17.50
CA LEU A 42 -0.87 2.13 17.33
C LEU A 42 -0.98 3.01 18.58
N ARG A 43 -2.13 2.99 19.26
CA ARG A 43 -2.35 3.74 20.51
C ARG A 43 -1.55 3.17 21.66
N ASP A 44 -1.56 1.84 21.83
CA ASP A 44 -1.07 1.17 23.03
C ASP A 44 0.40 0.76 22.91
N ASN A 45 0.90 0.52 21.69
CA ASN A 45 2.28 0.13 21.42
C ASN A 45 2.82 0.74 20.11
N ARG A 46 2.82 2.07 20.05
CA ARG A 46 3.26 2.84 18.89
C ARG A 46 4.64 2.44 18.36
N ALA A 47 5.60 2.21 19.26
CA ALA A 47 6.95 1.85 18.88
C ALA A 47 6.99 0.57 18.04
N GLN A 48 6.29 -0.47 18.47
CA GLN A 48 6.22 -1.75 17.74
C GLN A 48 5.56 -1.57 16.37
N VAL A 49 4.49 -0.78 16.27
CA VAL A 49 3.80 -0.52 15.00
C VAL A 49 4.71 0.24 14.04
N VAL A 50 5.39 1.29 14.50
CA VAL A 50 6.32 2.07 13.67
C VAL A 50 7.49 1.20 13.21
N ASP A 51 8.09 0.41 14.08
CA ASP A 51 9.19 -0.49 13.74
C ASP A 51 8.76 -1.53 12.71
N PHE A 52 7.56 -2.10 12.85
CA PHE A 52 7.00 -3.04 11.90
C PHE A 52 6.85 -2.43 10.50
N TYR A 53 6.30 -1.22 10.39
CA TYR A 53 6.13 -0.55 9.10
C TYR A 53 7.46 -0.03 8.54
N ASN A 54 8.41 0.37 9.37
CA ASN A 54 9.76 0.69 8.94
C ASN A 54 10.45 -0.54 8.32
N MET A 55 10.31 -1.70 8.93
CA MET A 55 10.85 -2.95 8.41
C MET A 55 10.21 -3.31 7.06
N ARG A 56 8.88 -3.23 6.95
CA ARG A 56 8.17 -3.48 5.68
C ARG A 56 8.59 -2.50 4.58
N ARG A 57 8.77 -1.24 4.91
CA ARG A 57 9.19 -0.20 3.96
C ARG A 57 10.61 -0.46 3.47
N ARG A 58 11.50 -0.81 4.39
CA ARG A 58 12.88 -1.17 4.06
C ARG A 58 12.94 -2.40 3.15
N GLU A 59 12.13 -3.42 3.43
CA GLU A 59 12.02 -4.61 2.58
C GLU A 59 11.52 -4.25 1.18
N MET A 60 10.45 -3.49 1.08
CA MET A 60 9.88 -3.04 -0.20
C MET A 60 10.90 -2.29 -1.06
N LEU A 61 11.67 -1.38 -0.46
CA LEU A 61 12.68 -0.60 -1.19
C LEU A 61 13.79 -1.46 -1.78
N GLY A 62 14.07 -2.63 -1.21
CA GLY A 62 15.05 -3.60 -1.70
C GLY A 62 14.52 -4.56 -2.78
N LYS A 63 13.24 -4.47 -3.14
CA LYS A 63 12.62 -5.37 -4.12
C LYS A 63 12.38 -4.67 -5.46
N GLU A 64 12.31 -5.47 -6.52
CA GLU A 64 12.07 -4.96 -7.88
C GLU A 64 10.72 -5.46 -8.43
N PRO A 65 10.07 -4.68 -9.30
CA PRO A 65 8.90 -5.16 -10.03
C PRO A 65 9.23 -6.45 -10.81
N ASN A 66 8.29 -7.38 -10.82
CA ASN A 66 8.43 -8.62 -11.57
C ASN A 66 7.76 -8.54 -12.95
N ALA A 67 7.75 -9.65 -13.68
CA ALA A 67 7.18 -9.73 -15.02
C ALA A 67 5.68 -9.39 -15.05
N GLY A 68 4.92 -9.75 -14.01
CA GLY A 68 3.50 -9.42 -13.89
C GLY A 68 3.26 -7.90 -13.84
N HIS A 69 3.98 -7.19 -12.99
CA HIS A 69 3.91 -5.71 -12.91
C HIS A 69 4.25 -5.06 -14.25
N ARG A 70 5.34 -5.52 -14.91
CA ARG A 70 5.75 -4.99 -16.22
C ARG A 70 4.77 -5.31 -17.33
N ALA A 71 4.15 -6.48 -17.31
CA ALA A 71 3.11 -6.84 -18.28
C ALA A 71 1.88 -5.93 -18.16
N ILE A 72 1.42 -5.66 -16.93
CA ILE A 72 0.29 -4.75 -16.66
C ILE A 72 0.62 -3.35 -17.16
N ALA A 73 1.78 -2.80 -16.82
CA ALA A 73 2.22 -1.49 -17.32
C ALA A 73 2.32 -1.47 -18.86
N GLY A 74 2.76 -2.57 -19.46
CA GLY A 74 2.87 -2.72 -20.92
C GLY A 74 1.52 -2.64 -21.66
N LEU A 75 0.41 -2.97 -21.03
CA LEU A 75 -0.93 -2.85 -21.60
C LEU A 75 -1.30 -1.40 -21.94
N GLU A 76 -0.73 -0.41 -21.25
CA GLU A 76 -0.99 1.01 -21.49
C GLU A 76 -0.59 1.47 -22.90
N LYS A 77 0.22 0.71 -23.61
CA LYS A 77 0.56 0.97 -25.02
C LYS A 77 -0.63 0.81 -25.96
N CYS A 78 -1.59 -0.02 -25.60
CA CYS A 78 -2.70 -0.41 -26.47
C CYS A 78 -4.09 -0.14 -25.86
N PHE A 79 -4.16 0.04 -24.55
CA PHE A 79 -5.40 0.15 -23.80
C PHE A 79 -5.36 1.34 -22.84
N ASP A 80 -6.54 1.78 -22.43
CA ASP A 80 -6.74 2.71 -21.33
C ASP A 80 -6.74 1.87 -20.04
N VAL A 81 -5.62 1.86 -19.29
CA VAL A 81 -5.44 0.95 -18.15
C VAL A 81 -5.51 1.71 -16.84
N GLU A 82 -6.27 1.18 -15.89
CA GLU A 82 -6.23 1.58 -14.48
C GLU A 82 -5.98 0.36 -13.60
N VAL A 83 -5.08 0.50 -12.63
CA VAL A 83 -4.78 -0.52 -11.63
C VAL A 83 -5.48 -0.14 -10.33
N ILE A 84 -6.24 -1.07 -9.76
CA ILE A 84 -6.75 -1.00 -8.39
C ILE A 84 -5.99 -2.08 -7.62
N THR A 85 -5.30 -1.69 -6.56
CA THR A 85 -4.51 -2.65 -5.79
C THR A 85 -4.83 -2.62 -4.30
N GLN A 86 -4.86 -3.81 -3.69
CA GLN A 86 -4.88 -3.96 -2.24
C GLN A 86 -3.48 -3.82 -1.63
N ASN A 87 -2.43 -3.82 -2.48
CA ASN A 87 -1.06 -3.75 -2.03
C ASN A 87 -0.69 -2.35 -1.57
N VAL A 88 0.19 -2.30 -0.59
CA VAL A 88 0.74 -1.06 -0.05
C VAL A 88 2.15 -0.75 -0.58
N ASP A 89 2.71 -1.67 -1.37
CA ASP A 89 3.97 -1.46 -2.10
C ASP A 89 3.76 -0.57 -3.33
N ASN A 90 4.86 -0.07 -3.90
CA ASN A 90 4.88 0.80 -5.09
C ASN A 90 5.42 0.08 -6.34
N LEU A 91 5.29 -1.24 -6.41
CA LEU A 91 5.89 -2.00 -7.51
C LEU A 91 5.17 -1.78 -8.84
N HIS A 92 3.86 -1.49 -8.84
CA HIS A 92 3.13 -1.12 -10.05
C HIS A 92 3.66 0.19 -10.65
N GLU A 93 3.82 1.23 -9.83
CA GLU A 93 4.36 2.52 -10.25
C GLU A 93 5.80 2.37 -10.75
N ARG A 94 6.62 1.63 -10.03
CA ARG A 94 8.02 1.38 -10.42
C ARG A 94 8.14 0.55 -11.69
N ALA A 95 7.13 -0.25 -12.03
CA ALA A 95 7.04 -0.96 -13.31
C ALA A 95 6.61 -0.05 -14.47
N GLY A 96 6.08 1.14 -14.17
CA GLY A 96 5.65 2.12 -15.16
C GLY A 96 4.13 2.27 -15.31
N SER A 97 3.30 1.64 -14.46
CA SER A 97 1.86 1.88 -14.44
C SER A 97 1.58 3.34 -14.05
N SER A 98 0.85 4.06 -14.91
CA SER A 98 0.64 5.50 -14.74
C SER A 98 -0.55 5.85 -13.85
N ARG A 99 -1.50 4.93 -13.67
CA ARG A 99 -2.71 5.13 -12.88
C ARG A 99 -2.92 3.95 -11.94
N VAL A 100 -2.58 4.16 -10.67
CA VAL A 100 -2.69 3.15 -9.61
C VAL A 100 -3.52 3.72 -8.46
N THR A 101 -4.55 2.99 -8.07
CA THR A 101 -5.39 3.30 -6.91
C THR A 101 -5.12 2.28 -5.81
N HIS A 102 -4.57 2.74 -4.69
CA HIS A 102 -4.29 1.92 -3.52
C HIS A 102 -5.47 1.90 -2.56
N LEU A 103 -6.09 0.73 -2.37
CA LEU A 103 -7.23 0.59 -1.46
C LEU A 103 -6.83 0.67 0.01
N HIS A 104 -5.66 0.17 0.35
CA HIS A 104 -5.22 0.04 1.75
C HIS A 104 -4.09 0.99 2.16
N GLY A 105 -3.89 2.06 1.39
CA GLY A 105 -2.82 3.02 1.62
C GLY A 105 -1.50 2.62 0.97
N GLU A 106 -0.43 3.32 1.35
CA GLU A 106 0.87 3.21 0.69
C GLU A 106 2.01 3.30 1.71
N LEU A 107 2.98 2.38 1.63
CA LEU A 107 4.19 2.41 2.48
C LEU A 107 5.07 3.64 2.23
N THR A 108 4.96 4.26 1.06
CA THR A 108 5.72 5.45 0.67
C THR A 108 5.19 6.76 1.27
N LYS A 109 4.14 6.67 2.07
CA LYS A 109 3.47 7.84 2.66
C LYS A 109 3.22 7.65 4.16
N LEU A 110 3.17 8.78 4.86
CA LEU A 110 2.70 8.91 6.22
C LEU A 110 1.47 9.83 6.24
N ARG A 111 0.73 9.84 7.33
CA ARG A 111 -0.36 10.79 7.53
C ARG A 111 -0.45 11.29 8.97
N SER A 112 -1.10 12.42 9.14
CA SER A 112 -1.46 12.94 10.47
C SER A 112 -2.30 11.90 11.24
N SER A 113 -2.05 11.78 12.54
CA SER A 113 -2.89 10.97 13.43
C SER A 113 -4.24 11.65 13.74
N ARG A 114 -4.37 12.94 13.43
CA ARG A 114 -5.57 13.75 13.68
C ARG A 114 -6.40 13.96 12.43
N ASP A 115 -5.74 14.29 11.32
CA ASP A 115 -6.39 14.58 10.03
C ASP A 115 -5.96 13.53 8.98
N PRO A 116 -6.85 12.58 8.61
CA PRO A 116 -6.52 11.52 7.66
C PRO A 116 -6.26 12.04 6.24
N GLU A 117 -6.69 13.26 5.90
CA GLU A 117 -6.44 13.88 4.60
C GLU A 117 -5.06 14.54 4.53
N LEU A 118 -4.42 14.78 5.68
CA LEU A 118 -3.09 15.37 5.74
C LEU A 118 -2.02 14.28 5.57
N ILE A 119 -1.71 14.00 4.31
CA ILE A 119 -0.78 12.96 3.88
C ILE A 119 0.53 13.61 3.47
N VAL A 120 1.65 13.03 3.89
CA VAL A 120 3.00 13.48 3.55
C VAL A 120 3.83 12.31 2.99
N PRO A 121 4.71 12.56 2.01
CA PRO A 121 5.62 11.53 1.55
C PRO A 121 6.67 11.23 2.62
N ILE A 122 7.21 10.01 2.60
CA ILE A 122 8.40 9.66 3.39
C ILE A 122 9.58 9.45 2.45
N ASP A 123 10.70 10.07 2.79
CA ASP A 123 11.97 9.84 2.10
C ASP A 123 12.72 8.69 2.81
N GLY A 124 13.07 7.68 2.02
CA GLY A 124 13.69 6.46 2.56
C GLY A 124 12.68 5.56 3.29
N TRP A 125 13.18 4.83 4.28
CA TRP A 125 12.39 3.79 4.97
C TRP A 125 12.00 4.15 6.41
N GLU A 126 12.71 5.06 7.04
CA GLU A 126 12.61 5.30 8.48
C GLU A 126 11.60 6.40 8.82
N GLN A 127 10.53 6.00 9.49
CA GLN A 127 9.69 6.91 10.25
C GLN A 127 10.23 7.02 11.68
N ARG A 128 10.50 8.23 12.15
CA ARG A 128 10.88 8.47 13.55
C ARG A 128 9.64 8.46 14.44
N LEU A 129 9.80 7.98 15.68
CA LEU A 129 8.68 7.92 16.64
C LEU A 129 8.10 9.28 16.99
N ASP A 130 8.93 10.31 16.99
CA ASP A 130 8.59 11.69 17.32
C ASP A 130 8.21 12.55 16.10
N ALA A 131 8.18 11.97 14.90
CA ALA A 131 7.85 12.69 13.68
C ALA A 131 6.43 13.25 13.72
N THR A 132 6.29 14.53 13.41
CA THR A 132 5.02 15.25 13.43
C THR A 132 4.57 15.67 12.03
N ALA A 133 3.26 15.72 11.84
CA ALA A 133 2.63 16.31 10.67
C ALA A 133 2.62 17.84 10.76
N PRO A 134 2.33 18.57 9.64
CA PRO A 134 2.19 20.02 9.65
C PRO A 134 1.16 20.56 10.65
N ASP A 135 0.17 19.77 11.04
CA ASP A 135 -0.83 20.11 12.06
C ASP A 135 -0.35 19.92 13.52
N GLY A 136 0.93 19.53 13.70
CA GLY A 136 1.55 19.28 15.00
C GLY A 136 1.22 17.93 15.62
N SER A 137 0.36 17.11 15.01
CA SER A 137 0.06 15.76 15.48
C SER A 137 1.19 14.78 15.11
N LEU A 138 1.26 13.66 15.82
CA LEU A 138 2.20 12.60 15.45
C LEU A 138 1.84 12.03 14.07
N LEU A 139 2.85 11.73 13.27
CA LEU A 139 2.68 11.00 12.02
C LEU A 139 2.43 9.51 12.31
N ARG A 140 1.63 8.90 11.46
CA ARG A 140 1.41 7.45 11.42
C ARG A 140 1.63 6.91 9.99
N PRO A 141 1.86 5.60 9.81
CA PRO A 141 1.85 5.02 8.48
C PRO A 141 0.54 5.33 7.74
N HIS A 142 0.64 5.73 6.46
CA HIS A 142 -0.55 5.91 5.61
C HIS A 142 -1.07 4.55 5.13
N ILE A 143 -1.52 3.77 6.08
CA ILE A 143 -2.06 2.41 5.89
C ILE A 143 -3.46 2.37 6.50
N VAL A 144 -4.38 1.72 5.80
CA VAL A 144 -5.70 1.39 6.35
C VAL A 144 -5.53 0.19 7.27
N PHE A 145 -5.72 0.41 8.57
CA PHE A 145 -5.67 -0.65 9.56
C PHE A 145 -6.97 -1.44 9.61
N PHE A 146 -6.90 -2.65 10.13
CA PHE A 146 -8.09 -3.45 10.37
C PHE A 146 -9.06 -2.72 11.29
N GLY A 147 -10.34 -2.68 10.92
CA GLY A 147 -11.38 -1.93 11.62
C GLY A 147 -11.55 -0.49 11.15
N GLU A 148 -10.65 0.04 10.35
CA GLU A 148 -10.78 1.37 9.75
C GLU A 148 -11.57 1.33 8.45
N ALA A 149 -12.23 2.44 8.10
CA ALA A 149 -12.86 2.60 6.79
C ALA A 149 -11.79 2.61 5.68
N VAL A 150 -12.19 2.18 4.49
CA VAL A 150 -11.35 2.17 3.28
C VAL A 150 -11.69 3.41 2.45
N PRO A 151 -10.91 4.52 2.53
CA PRO A 151 -11.29 5.80 1.93
C PRO A 151 -11.42 5.74 0.41
N MET A 152 -10.62 4.89 -0.24
CA MET A 152 -10.57 4.76 -1.69
C MET A 152 -11.60 3.78 -2.27
N PHE A 153 -12.47 3.19 -1.43
CA PHE A 153 -13.42 2.18 -1.89
C PHE A 153 -14.41 2.71 -2.93
N GLU A 154 -15.03 3.87 -2.66
CA GLU A 154 -15.99 4.47 -3.61
C GLU A 154 -15.32 4.83 -4.93
N ARG A 155 -14.13 5.42 -4.87
CA ARG A 155 -13.34 5.75 -6.06
C ARG A 155 -12.99 4.50 -6.87
N ALA A 156 -12.58 3.42 -6.21
CA ALA A 156 -12.27 2.16 -6.87
C ALA A 156 -13.52 1.54 -7.51
N ALA A 157 -14.68 1.62 -6.84
CA ALA A 157 -15.94 1.14 -7.38
C ALA A 157 -16.36 1.93 -8.65
N GLU A 158 -16.20 3.27 -8.64
CA GLU A 158 -16.43 4.11 -9.82
C GLU A 158 -15.53 3.70 -10.98
N ILE A 159 -14.22 3.54 -10.72
CA ILE A 159 -13.26 3.11 -11.74
C ILE A 159 -13.66 1.75 -12.32
N ALA A 160 -13.96 0.77 -11.46
CA ALA A 160 -14.38 -0.56 -11.88
C ALA A 160 -15.65 -0.53 -12.73
N GLY A 161 -16.63 0.34 -12.37
CA GLY A 161 -17.88 0.51 -13.09
C GLY A 161 -17.71 1.08 -14.51
N THR A 162 -16.57 1.65 -14.85
CA THR A 162 -16.28 2.20 -16.18
C THR A 162 -15.46 1.27 -17.07
N ALA A 163 -15.13 0.07 -16.60
CA ALA A 163 -14.28 -0.89 -17.31
C ALA A 163 -15.03 -1.56 -18.47
N ASP A 164 -14.40 -1.66 -19.64
CA ASP A 164 -14.82 -2.59 -20.70
C ASP A 164 -14.43 -4.03 -20.36
N LEU A 165 -13.33 -4.18 -19.64
CA LEU A 165 -12.81 -5.47 -19.14
C LEU A 165 -12.20 -5.28 -17.76
N MET A 166 -12.54 -6.17 -16.85
CA MET A 166 -11.92 -6.26 -15.51
C MET A 166 -11.18 -7.58 -15.38
N VAL A 167 -9.92 -7.51 -14.91
CA VAL A 167 -9.02 -8.66 -14.73
C VAL A 167 -8.59 -8.74 -13.26
#